data_4a1fe9dbecc6beaaa0f6be556bbf1a77
#
_entry.id   4a1fe9dbecc6beaaa0f6be556bbf1a77
#
_cell.length_a   1.000
_cell.length_b   1.000
_cell.length_c   1.000
_cell.angle_alpha   90.00
_cell.angle_beta   90.00
_cell.angle_gamma   90.00
#
_symmetry.space_group_name_H-M   'P 1'
#
loop_
_entity.id
_entity.type
_entity.pdbx_description
1 polymer ?
#
loop_
_entity_poly.entity_id
_entity_poly.type
_entity_poly.pdbx_seq_one_letter_code
_entity_poly.pdbx_strand_id
1 'polypeptide(L)'
;MTKLTVNWNRVRDKADLNPAIARYKRYLETKGFKKNTIILYTGQINNYLVEVNTDLPTAQEAANYRDSLHDKKLSGSSINNCTAAIINYHRMIDQPVKLPFLKLNNSLPYYFDEPDILKIFGVCSNLKHYCMLKVLFFGCLRSGELCHLDVSDYDPDNLTLRLRETKNGSDGIAFINDETARELNKYLQIKPKVEIDGHEPLFITDYCHRWAPSKIHQMFMQYKEKAGIQKKGGVHCFSRHPSARLMIKRGCDLWSVQAILRHRDIHTTLRYTHLCDAVKREKHSQYLTL
;
A
#
# COMPACT_ATOMS: atom_id res chain seq x y z
N MET A 1 6.76 -1.69 -28.74
CA MET A 1 5.39 -1.73 -28.17
C MET A 1 5.33 -0.73 -27.04
N THR A 2 4.79 0.45 -27.27
CA THR A 2 4.75 1.57 -26.34
C THR A 2 3.70 1.29 -25.27
N LYS A 3 4.13 1.13 -24.01
CA LYS A 3 3.20 1.04 -22.88
C LYS A 3 2.51 2.40 -22.73
N LEU A 4 1.21 2.44 -22.96
CA LEU A 4 0.35 3.55 -22.59
C LEU A 4 0.36 3.66 -21.05
N THR A 5 1.28 4.42 -20.49
CA THR A 5 1.23 4.90 -19.12
C THR A 5 0.19 6.00 -19.06
N VAL A 6 -0.97 5.68 -18.52
CA VAL A 6 -1.97 6.71 -18.19
C VAL A 6 -1.34 7.64 -17.16
N ASN A 7 -1.05 8.87 -17.56
CA ASN A 7 -0.41 9.85 -16.69
C ASN A 7 -1.44 10.47 -15.75
N TRP A 8 -1.65 9.85 -14.60
CA TRP A 8 -2.60 10.25 -13.56
C TRP A 8 -2.35 11.66 -12.99
N ASN A 9 -1.17 12.24 -13.22
CA ASN A 9 -0.86 13.60 -12.77
C ASN A 9 -1.48 14.70 -13.65
N ARG A 10 -1.89 14.41 -14.90
CA ARG A 10 -2.60 15.38 -15.75
C ARG A 10 -4.06 15.62 -15.36
N VAL A 11 -4.63 14.79 -14.52
CA VAL A 11 -6.02 14.90 -14.07
C VAL A 11 -6.18 15.88 -12.90
N ARG A 12 -5.09 16.28 -12.22
CA ARG A 12 -5.15 17.17 -11.04
C ARG A 12 -5.60 18.60 -11.35
N ASP A 13 -5.32 19.10 -12.54
CA ASP A 13 -5.58 20.52 -12.87
C ASP A 13 -6.83 20.75 -13.76
N LYS A 14 -7.51 19.68 -14.20
CA LYS A 14 -8.75 19.79 -15.00
C LYS A 14 -10.01 19.28 -14.29
N ALA A 15 -9.91 18.81 -13.06
CA ALA A 15 -11.04 18.27 -12.28
C ALA A 15 -12.01 19.37 -11.74
N ASP A 16 -11.71 20.65 -11.97
CA ASP A 16 -12.58 21.76 -11.53
C ASP A 16 -13.74 22.06 -12.49
N LEU A 17 -13.98 21.25 -13.51
CA LEU A 17 -14.84 21.69 -14.62
C LEU A 17 -16.07 20.84 -14.91
N ASN A 18 -16.21 19.62 -14.35
CA ASN A 18 -17.45 18.85 -14.54
C ASN A 18 -18.29 18.86 -13.25
N PRO A 19 -19.47 19.56 -13.27
CA PRO A 19 -20.36 19.62 -12.10
C PRO A 19 -20.78 18.25 -11.57
N ALA A 20 -20.90 17.24 -12.45
CA ALA A 20 -21.24 15.86 -12.04
C ALA A 20 -20.13 15.24 -11.21
N ILE A 21 -18.86 15.46 -11.54
CA ILE A 21 -17.70 14.98 -10.77
C ILE A 21 -17.63 15.68 -9.40
N ALA A 22 -17.89 16.99 -9.35
CA ALA A 22 -17.93 17.72 -8.08
C ALA A 22 -19.05 17.20 -7.16
N ARG A 23 -20.26 16.93 -7.70
CA ARG A 23 -21.35 16.28 -6.97
C ARG A 23 -20.99 14.88 -6.50
N TYR A 24 -20.33 14.09 -7.35
CA TYR A 24 -19.93 12.73 -7.01
C TYR A 24 -18.85 12.72 -5.90
N LYS A 25 -17.87 13.62 -5.97
CA LYS A 25 -16.89 13.80 -4.89
C LYS A 25 -17.58 14.07 -3.56
N ARG A 26 -18.50 15.04 -3.52
CA ARG A 26 -19.27 15.39 -2.31
C ARG A 26 -20.11 14.20 -1.81
N TYR A 27 -20.75 13.46 -2.71
CA TYR A 27 -21.49 12.24 -2.36
C TYR A 27 -20.59 11.19 -1.69
N LEU A 28 -19.38 10.94 -2.22
CA LEU A 28 -18.44 10.01 -1.61
C LEU A 28 -17.94 10.50 -0.23
N GLU A 29 -17.72 11.81 -0.08
CA GLU A 29 -17.35 12.44 1.19
C GLU A 29 -18.45 12.23 2.25
N THR A 30 -19.71 12.49 1.91
CA THR A 30 -20.85 12.28 2.83
C THR A 30 -21.08 10.82 3.17
N LYS A 31 -20.65 9.88 2.31
CA LYS A 31 -20.67 8.44 2.59
C LYS A 31 -19.44 7.96 3.39
N GLY A 32 -18.54 8.86 3.79
CA GLY A 32 -17.36 8.52 4.59
C GLY A 32 -16.25 7.78 3.84
N PHE A 33 -16.19 7.89 2.51
CA PHE A 33 -15.08 7.29 1.77
C PHE A 33 -13.76 7.96 2.09
N LYS A 34 -12.66 7.18 2.17
CA LYS A 34 -11.33 7.72 2.41
C LYS A 34 -10.82 8.53 1.21
N LYS A 35 -10.05 9.59 1.47
CA LYS A 35 -9.50 10.54 0.48
C LYS A 35 -8.93 9.84 -0.77
N ASN A 36 -8.13 8.80 -0.60
CA ASN A 36 -7.52 8.08 -1.74
C ASN A 36 -8.55 7.32 -2.59
N THR A 37 -9.62 6.80 -1.97
CA THR A 37 -10.73 6.15 -2.70
C THR A 37 -11.53 7.19 -3.46
N ILE A 38 -11.77 8.36 -2.88
CA ILE A 38 -12.45 9.48 -3.54
C ILE A 38 -11.67 9.91 -4.79
N ILE A 39 -10.36 10.12 -4.66
CA ILE A 39 -9.48 10.48 -5.79
C ILE A 39 -9.53 9.40 -6.89
N LEU A 40 -9.45 8.13 -6.52
CA LEU A 40 -9.51 7.02 -7.47
C LEU A 40 -10.86 6.98 -8.18
N TYR A 41 -11.96 7.01 -7.43
CA TYR A 41 -13.30 6.87 -7.97
C TYR A 41 -13.71 8.08 -8.83
N THR A 42 -13.40 9.30 -8.40
CA THR A 42 -13.66 10.50 -9.21
C THR A 42 -12.89 10.48 -10.53
N GLY A 43 -11.61 10.05 -10.52
CA GLY A 43 -10.83 9.89 -11.74
C GLY A 43 -11.42 8.82 -12.69
N GLN A 44 -11.88 7.69 -12.15
CA GLN A 44 -12.50 6.62 -12.94
C GLN A 44 -13.84 7.07 -13.54
N ILE A 45 -14.66 7.76 -12.75
CA ILE A 45 -15.96 8.26 -13.25
C ILE A 45 -15.77 9.38 -14.27
N ASN A 46 -14.76 10.26 -14.09
CA ASN A 46 -14.45 11.25 -15.12
C ASN A 46 -14.15 10.58 -16.48
N ASN A 47 -13.33 9.52 -16.49
CA ASN A 47 -13.05 8.78 -17.72
C ASN A 47 -14.30 8.11 -18.29
N TYR A 48 -15.15 7.57 -17.43
CA TYR A 48 -16.41 6.96 -17.80
C TYR A 48 -17.34 7.97 -18.48
N LEU A 49 -17.61 9.12 -17.83
CA LEU A 49 -18.52 10.14 -18.36
C LEU A 49 -18.00 10.77 -19.65
N VAL A 50 -16.69 10.95 -19.81
CA VAL A 50 -16.07 11.41 -21.04
C VAL A 50 -16.31 10.42 -22.20
N GLU A 51 -16.18 9.11 -21.93
CA GLU A 51 -16.33 8.10 -22.99
C GLU A 51 -17.79 7.90 -23.41
N VAL A 52 -18.72 7.95 -22.45
CA VAL A 52 -20.17 7.86 -22.76
C VAL A 52 -20.79 9.20 -23.17
N ASN A 53 -20.06 10.29 -23.03
CA ASN A 53 -20.44 11.65 -23.41
C ASN A 53 -21.76 12.14 -22.78
N THR A 54 -22.04 11.74 -21.52
CA THR A 54 -23.21 12.16 -20.76
C THR A 54 -22.99 12.08 -19.27
N ASP A 55 -23.60 12.97 -18.50
CA ASP A 55 -23.62 12.94 -17.03
C ASP A 55 -24.74 12.06 -16.43
N LEU A 56 -25.64 11.58 -17.28
CA LEU A 56 -26.77 10.71 -16.90
C LEU A 56 -26.76 9.41 -17.74
N PRO A 57 -25.71 8.59 -17.62
CA PRO A 57 -25.59 7.38 -18.41
C PRO A 57 -26.65 6.34 -18.04
N THR A 58 -27.07 5.58 -19.03
CA THR A 58 -27.99 4.46 -18.88
C THR A 58 -27.30 3.22 -18.32
N ALA A 59 -28.07 2.25 -17.86
CA ALA A 59 -27.55 0.96 -17.42
C ALA A 59 -26.82 0.20 -18.55
N GLN A 60 -27.26 0.35 -19.80
CA GLN A 60 -26.62 -0.27 -20.94
C GLN A 60 -25.26 0.35 -21.25
N GLU A 61 -25.14 1.67 -21.18
CA GLU A 61 -23.85 2.37 -21.35
C GLU A 61 -22.86 2.00 -20.24
N ALA A 62 -23.34 1.85 -18.99
CA ALA A 62 -22.52 1.39 -17.88
C ALA A 62 -21.98 -0.03 -18.11
N ALA A 63 -22.80 -0.94 -18.63
CA ALA A 63 -22.40 -2.30 -18.96
C ALA A 63 -21.38 -2.31 -20.11
N ASN A 64 -21.67 -1.60 -21.19
CA ASN A 64 -20.79 -1.50 -22.35
C ASN A 64 -19.41 -0.92 -21.98
N TYR A 65 -19.40 0.16 -21.19
CA TYR A 65 -18.15 0.76 -20.73
C TYR A 65 -17.34 -0.22 -19.84
N ARG A 66 -18.01 -0.87 -18.91
CA ARG A 66 -17.34 -1.88 -18.06
C ARG A 66 -16.72 -2.99 -18.91
N ASP A 67 -17.40 -3.46 -19.95
CA ASP A 67 -16.91 -4.52 -20.84
C ASP A 67 -15.75 -4.02 -21.73
N SER A 68 -15.78 -2.76 -22.19
CA SER A 68 -14.65 -2.15 -22.93
C SER A 68 -13.34 -2.09 -22.11
N LEU A 69 -13.42 -2.10 -20.76
CA LEU A 69 -12.22 -2.12 -19.92
C LEU A 69 -11.40 -3.41 -20.07
N HIS A 70 -12.00 -4.51 -20.55
CA HIS A 70 -11.28 -5.74 -20.91
C HIS A 70 -10.41 -5.52 -22.15
N ASP A 71 -10.92 -4.84 -23.14
CA ASP A 71 -10.19 -4.54 -24.40
C ASP A 71 -8.99 -3.62 -24.13
N LYS A 72 -9.10 -2.75 -23.12
CA LYS A 72 -8.01 -1.89 -22.64
C LYS A 72 -6.93 -2.64 -21.85
N LYS A 73 -7.01 -3.98 -21.72
CA LYS A 73 -6.05 -4.85 -21.02
C LYS A 73 -5.77 -4.43 -19.58
N LEU A 74 -6.75 -3.89 -18.88
CA LEU A 74 -6.64 -3.56 -17.48
C LEU A 74 -6.62 -4.83 -16.61
N SER A 75 -5.99 -4.73 -15.43
CA SER A 75 -6.04 -5.84 -14.47
C SER A 75 -7.47 -6.05 -13.95
N GLY A 76 -7.86 -7.28 -13.64
CA GLY A 76 -9.17 -7.57 -13.09
C GLY A 76 -9.49 -6.78 -11.81
N SER A 77 -8.48 -6.50 -10.97
CA SER A 77 -8.64 -5.65 -9.81
C SER A 77 -8.96 -4.20 -10.20
N SER A 78 -8.33 -3.68 -11.26
CA SER A 78 -8.62 -2.33 -11.77
C SER A 78 -10.02 -2.24 -12.35
N ILE A 79 -10.46 -3.27 -13.07
CA ILE A 79 -11.82 -3.37 -13.61
C ILE A 79 -12.84 -3.40 -12.46
N ASN A 80 -12.61 -4.21 -11.42
CA ASN A 80 -13.48 -4.28 -10.25
C ASN A 80 -13.57 -2.96 -9.49
N ASN A 81 -12.46 -2.23 -9.36
CA ASN A 81 -12.47 -0.90 -8.75
C ASN A 81 -13.30 0.09 -9.58
N CYS A 82 -13.17 0.07 -10.91
CA CYS A 82 -13.97 0.89 -11.80
C CYS A 82 -15.46 0.52 -11.75
N THR A 83 -15.77 -0.77 -11.75
CA THR A 83 -17.14 -1.29 -11.58
C THR A 83 -17.78 -0.78 -10.28
N ALA A 84 -17.04 -0.80 -9.18
CA ALA A 84 -17.50 -0.26 -7.90
C ALA A 84 -17.75 1.25 -7.96
N ALA A 85 -16.88 2.01 -8.64
CA ALA A 85 -17.07 3.45 -8.84
C ALA A 85 -18.32 3.75 -9.66
N ILE A 86 -18.55 3.02 -10.77
CA ILE A 86 -19.74 3.15 -11.63
C ILE A 86 -21.01 2.85 -10.83
N ILE A 87 -21.06 1.74 -10.10
CA ILE A 87 -22.23 1.39 -9.25
C ILE A 87 -22.52 2.50 -8.24
N ASN A 88 -21.51 3.09 -7.61
CA ASN A 88 -21.69 4.18 -6.66
C ASN A 88 -22.16 5.48 -7.35
N TYR A 89 -21.67 5.78 -8.55
CA TYR A 89 -22.12 6.93 -9.34
C TYR A 89 -23.59 6.81 -9.71
N HIS A 90 -23.98 5.65 -10.24
CA HIS A 90 -25.37 5.36 -10.62
C HIS A 90 -26.33 5.41 -9.42
N ARG A 91 -25.88 5.04 -8.22
CA ARG A 91 -26.65 5.25 -6.98
C ARG A 91 -26.84 6.73 -6.65
N MET A 92 -25.85 7.56 -6.92
CA MET A 92 -25.94 9.01 -6.68
C MET A 92 -26.95 9.69 -7.61
N ILE A 93 -27.07 9.22 -8.84
CA ILE A 93 -28.03 9.77 -9.84
C ILE A 93 -29.39 9.08 -9.83
N ASP A 94 -29.71 8.29 -8.79
CA ASP A 94 -30.96 7.54 -8.62
C ASP A 94 -31.32 6.57 -9.77
N GLN A 95 -30.29 6.06 -10.45
CA GLN A 95 -30.40 5.04 -11.52
C GLN A 95 -29.55 3.81 -11.18
N PRO A 96 -29.85 3.06 -10.12
CA PRO A 96 -29.00 1.99 -9.64
C PRO A 96 -28.80 0.89 -10.68
N VAL A 97 -27.55 0.48 -10.89
CA VAL A 97 -27.17 -0.58 -11.82
C VAL A 97 -26.60 -1.79 -11.08
N LYS A 98 -26.80 -2.98 -11.66
CA LYS A 98 -26.18 -4.23 -11.21
C LYS A 98 -25.12 -4.63 -12.23
N LEU A 99 -23.85 -4.45 -11.88
CA LEU A 99 -22.72 -4.87 -12.72
C LEU A 99 -21.97 -6.00 -12.01
N PRO A 100 -21.64 -7.10 -12.70
CA PRO A 100 -20.93 -8.21 -12.07
C PRO A 100 -19.46 -7.87 -11.84
N PHE A 101 -18.94 -8.28 -10.69
CA PHE A 101 -17.51 -8.24 -10.41
C PHE A 101 -16.81 -9.45 -11.02
N LEU A 102 -15.57 -9.23 -11.47
CA LEU A 102 -14.73 -10.33 -11.94
C LEU A 102 -14.27 -11.16 -10.75
N LYS A 103 -14.29 -12.48 -10.92
CA LYS A 103 -13.64 -13.40 -10.00
C LYS A 103 -12.11 -13.23 -10.16
N LEU A 104 -11.45 -12.77 -9.11
CA LEU A 104 -10.01 -12.60 -9.12
C LEU A 104 -9.33 -13.89 -8.66
N ASN A 105 -8.36 -14.35 -9.43
CA ASN A 105 -7.49 -15.43 -8.97
C ASN A 105 -6.53 -14.87 -7.92
N ASN A 106 -6.53 -15.47 -6.73
CA ASN A 106 -5.59 -15.16 -5.68
C ASN A 106 -4.20 -15.72 -6.03
N SER A 107 -3.45 -15.00 -6.87
CA SER A 107 -2.04 -15.32 -7.08
C SER A 107 -1.27 -15.06 -5.79
N LEU A 108 -0.26 -15.90 -5.54
CA LEU A 108 0.67 -15.66 -4.43
C LEU A 108 1.35 -14.31 -4.62
N PRO A 109 1.45 -13.50 -3.56
CA PRO A 109 2.11 -12.21 -3.66
C PRO A 109 3.59 -12.37 -3.98
N TYR A 110 4.13 -11.48 -4.81
CA TYR A 110 5.57 -11.39 -5.00
C TYR A 110 6.24 -11.03 -3.68
N TYR A 111 7.39 -11.63 -3.43
CA TYR A 111 8.20 -11.33 -2.24
C TYR A 111 9.68 -11.41 -2.60
N PHE A 112 10.48 -10.69 -1.81
CA PHE A 112 11.94 -10.79 -1.81
C PHE A 112 12.33 -11.81 -0.75
N ASP A 113 13.28 -12.68 -1.06
CA ASP A 113 13.84 -13.60 -0.07
C ASP A 113 14.93 -12.90 0.78
N GLU A 114 15.42 -13.59 1.81
CA GLU A 114 16.40 -13.03 2.73
C GLU A 114 17.69 -12.56 2.03
N PRO A 115 18.27 -13.29 1.07
CA PRO A 115 19.41 -12.81 0.28
C PRO A 115 19.12 -11.52 -0.51
N ASP A 116 17.92 -11.39 -1.10
CA ASP A 116 17.54 -10.16 -1.81
C ASP A 116 17.48 -8.95 -0.87
N ILE A 117 16.92 -9.15 0.33
CA ILE A 117 16.79 -8.12 1.35
C ILE A 117 18.17 -7.65 1.82
N LEU A 118 19.07 -8.59 2.08
CA LEU A 118 20.46 -8.28 2.47
C LEU A 118 21.20 -7.52 1.36
N LYS A 119 21.03 -7.90 0.08
CA LYS A 119 21.60 -7.16 -1.05
C LYS A 119 21.08 -5.73 -1.11
N ILE A 120 19.76 -5.51 -0.91
CA ILE A 120 19.18 -4.15 -0.91
C ILE A 120 19.77 -3.31 0.22
N PHE A 121 19.88 -3.86 1.43
CA PHE A 121 20.52 -3.15 2.54
C PHE A 121 22.01 -2.86 2.26
N GLY A 122 22.75 -3.82 1.67
CA GLY A 122 24.18 -3.69 1.39
C GLY A 122 24.53 -2.61 0.36
N VAL A 123 23.63 -2.30 -0.59
CA VAL A 123 23.85 -1.22 -1.58
C VAL A 123 23.33 0.14 -1.13
N CYS A 124 22.69 0.22 0.05
CA CYS A 124 22.09 1.45 0.55
C CYS A 124 23.12 2.27 1.36
N SER A 125 23.84 3.18 0.71
CA SER A 125 24.88 4.01 1.32
C SER A 125 24.34 5.27 2.04
N ASN A 126 23.12 5.71 1.74
CA ASN A 126 22.52 6.89 2.39
C ASN A 126 21.87 6.48 3.71
N LEU A 127 22.36 7.02 4.84
CA LEU A 127 21.90 6.67 6.19
C LEU A 127 20.39 6.87 6.37
N LYS A 128 19.83 7.99 5.89
CA LYS A 128 18.39 8.26 5.95
C LYS A 128 17.59 7.16 5.23
N HIS A 129 17.97 6.83 3.99
CA HIS A 129 17.29 5.80 3.20
C HIS A 129 17.47 4.42 3.83
N TYR A 130 18.63 4.14 4.37
CA TYR A 130 18.92 2.89 5.09
C TYR A 130 18.00 2.73 6.31
N CYS A 131 17.87 3.77 7.14
CA CYS A 131 16.94 3.78 8.27
C CYS A 131 15.49 3.61 7.81
N MET A 132 15.08 4.32 6.74
CA MET A 132 13.72 4.16 6.18
C MET A 132 13.44 2.72 5.75
N LEU A 133 14.37 2.08 5.06
CA LEU A 133 14.24 0.68 4.62
C LEU A 133 14.23 -0.30 5.80
N LYS A 134 15.10 -0.08 6.81
CA LYS A 134 15.12 -0.88 8.04
C LYS A 134 13.81 -0.78 8.81
N VAL A 135 13.32 0.44 9.04
CA VAL A 135 12.05 0.70 9.73
C VAL A 135 10.86 0.11 8.96
N LEU A 136 10.84 0.21 7.62
CA LEU A 136 9.82 -0.43 6.79
C LEU A 136 9.82 -1.95 6.96
N PHE A 137 10.99 -2.58 6.94
CA PHE A 137 11.13 -4.03 6.97
C PHE A 137 10.85 -4.60 8.37
N PHE A 138 11.58 -4.14 9.38
CA PHE A 138 11.46 -4.67 10.75
C PHE A 138 10.16 -4.25 11.41
N GLY A 139 9.70 -3.02 11.21
CA GLY A 139 8.39 -2.54 11.68
C GLY A 139 7.20 -3.07 10.88
N CYS A 140 7.45 -3.81 9.81
CA CYS A 140 6.40 -4.30 8.91
C CYS A 140 5.47 -3.18 8.44
N LEU A 141 6.01 -1.98 8.14
CA LEU A 141 5.22 -0.79 7.85
C LEU A 141 4.72 -0.77 6.40
N ARG A 142 3.56 -0.13 6.23
CA ARG A 142 3.16 0.37 4.92
C ARG A 142 3.91 1.67 4.63
N SER A 143 4.19 1.96 3.36
CA SER A 143 4.87 3.21 2.98
C SER A 143 4.12 4.46 3.46
N GLY A 144 2.79 4.43 3.48
CA GLY A 144 1.99 5.51 4.04
C GLY A 144 2.19 5.69 5.55
N GLU A 145 2.30 4.60 6.31
CA GLU A 145 2.57 4.64 7.74
C GLU A 145 3.94 5.29 8.02
N LEU A 146 4.98 4.91 7.28
CA LEU A 146 6.30 5.53 7.40
C LEU A 146 6.27 7.05 7.13
N CYS A 147 5.48 7.51 6.15
CA CYS A 147 5.37 8.93 5.81
C CYS A 147 4.78 9.79 6.94
N HIS A 148 3.96 9.19 7.81
CA HIS A 148 3.24 9.91 8.87
C HIS A 148 3.91 9.79 10.24
N LEU A 149 5.05 9.07 10.35
CA LEU A 149 5.79 9.00 11.60
C LEU A 149 6.42 10.34 11.94
N ASP A 150 6.27 10.70 13.21
CA ASP A 150 6.96 11.83 13.83
C ASP A 150 8.07 11.33 14.77
N VAL A 151 9.00 12.19 15.15
CA VAL A 151 10.04 11.86 16.12
C VAL A 151 9.43 11.43 17.46
N SER A 152 8.33 12.06 17.87
CA SER A 152 7.58 11.73 19.09
C SER A 152 6.86 10.37 19.05
N ASP A 153 6.76 9.74 17.89
CA ASP A 153 6.20 8.39 17.76
C ASP A 153 7.23 7.28 18.01
N TYR A 154 8.52 7.62 18.05
CA TYR A 154 9.60 6.67 18.29
C TYR A 154 9.96 6.60 19.76
N ASP A 155 9.89 5.41 20.32
CA ASP A 155 10.31 5.07 21.67
C ASP A 155 11.56 4.19 21.59
N PRO A 156 12.75 4.76 21.85
CA PRO A 156 14.02 4.04 21.77
C PRO A 156 14.20 3.00 22.89
N ASP A 157 13.57 3.20 24.06
CA ASP A 157 13.74 2.31 25.20
C ASP A 157 12.94 1.02 25.02
N ASN A 158 11.74 1.13 24.47
CA ASN A 158 10.86 -0.01 24.16
C ASN A 158 11.00 -0.53 22.74
N LEU A 159 11.85 0.06 21.90
CA LEU A 159 12.07 -0.28 20.49
C LEU A 159 10.76 -0.28 19.67
N THR A 160 9.90 0.72 19.93
CA THR A 160 8.58 0.81 19.30
C THR A 160 8.37 2.07 18.51
N LEU A 161 7.43 1.99 17.58
CA LEU A 161 6.93 3.09 16.78
C LEU A 161 5.40 3.13 16.91
N ARG A 162 4.86 4.24 17.39
CA ARG A 162 3.43 4.48 17.42
C ARG A 162 2.94 4.85 16.02
N LEU A 163 1.92 4.16 15.54
CA LEU A 163 1.30 4.39 14.24
C LEU A 163 -0.08 5.00 14.45
N ARG A 164 -0.22 6.26 14.10
CA ARG A 164 -1.50 6.97 14.21
C ARG A 164 -2.35 6.72 12.97
N GLU A 165 -3.66 6.66 13.13
CA GLU A 165 -4.65 6.56 12.05
C GLU A 165 -4.27 5.56 10.94
N THR A 166 -4.01 4.31 11.31
CA THR A 166 -3.70 3.28 10.31
C THR A 166 -4.84 3.16 9.29
N LYS A 167 -4.61 2.48 8.19
CA LYS A 167 -5.63 2.25 7.14
C LYS A 167 -6.97 1.75 7.69
N ASN A 168 -6.96 1.15 8.89
CA ASN A 168 -8.14 0.60 9.56
C ASN A 168 -8.83 1.60 10.52
N GLY A 169 -8.29 2.83 10.66
CA GLY A 169 -8.87 3.87 11.55
C GLY A 169 -8.52 3.70 13.03
N SER A 170 -7.63 2.79 13.39
CA SER A 170 -7.13 2.59 14.77
C SER A 170 -5.63 2.83 14.84
N ASP A 171 -5.16 3.32 15.97
CA ASP A 171 -3.73 3.40 16.28
C ASP A 171 -3.15 1.99 16.39
N GLY A 172 -1.86 1.88 16.17
CA GLY A 172 -1.12 0.62 16.26
C GLY A 172 0.31 0.85 16.74
N ILE A 173 0.94 -0.23 17.18
CA ILE A 173 2.36 -0.24 17.53
C ILE A 173 3.11 -1.11 16.52
N ALA A 174 4.26 -0.65 16.08
CA ALA A 174 5.23 -1.43 15.33
C ALA A 174 6.49 -1.62 16.18
N PHE A 175 7.13 -2.78 16.03
CA PHE A 175 8.36 -3.12 16.75
C PHE A 175 9.54 -3.06 15.79
N ILE A 176 10.68 -2.56 16.26
CA ILE A 176 11.95 -2.59 15.54
C ILE A 176 13.00 -3.34 16.38
N ASN A 177 14.08 -3.78 15.76
CA ASN A 177 15.17 -4.41 16.47
C ASN A 177 16.23 -3.39 16.92
N ASP A 178 17.11 -3.79 17.84
CA ASP A 178 18.18 -2.95 18.39
C ASP A 178 19.08 -2.35 17.32
N GLU A 179 19.40 -3.10 16.28
CA GLU A 179 20.22 -2.61 15.18
C GLU A 179 19.54 -1.45 14.44
N THR A 180 18.24 -1.59 14.14
CA THR A 180 17.46 -0.53 13.51
C THR A 180 17.36 0.71 14.41
N ALA A 181 17.18 0.52 15.71
CA ALA A 181 17.15 1.61 16.68
C ALA A 181 18.49 2.36 16.75
N ARG A 182 19.61 1.64 16.80
CA ARG A 182 20.94 2.26 16.77
C ARG A 182 21.17 3.12 15.53
N GLU A 183 20.81 2.61 14.34
CA GLU A 183 20.96 3.38 13.10
C GLU A 183 19.99 4.56 13.04
N LEU A 184 18.77 4.40 13.53
CA LEU A 184 17.80 5.48 13.63
C LEU A 184 18.27 6.59 14.57
N ASN A 185 18.84 6.25 15.72
CA ASN A 185 19.42 7.21 16.66
C ASN A 185 20.59 8.01 16.03
N LYS A 186 21.48 7.35 15.27
CA LYS A 186 22.53 8.04 14.51
C LYS A 186 21.95 9.02 13.49
N TYR A 187 20.91 8.60 12.77
CA TYR A 187 20.23 9.47 11.81
C TYR A 187 19.59 10.69 12.51
N LEU A 188 18.92 10.49 13.64
CA LEU A 188 18.28 11.56 14.40
C LEU A 188 19.26 12.60 14.93
N GLN A 189 20.52 12.22 15.21
CA GLN A 189 21.56 13.16 15.63
C GLN A 189 21.98 14.14 14.52
N ILE A 190 21.89 13.72 13.25
CA ILE A 190 22.31 14.53 12.10
C ILE A 190 21.13 15.11 11.30
N LYS A 191 19.92 14.64 11.57
CA LYS A 191 18.71 15.11 10.90
C LYS A 191 18.44 16.57 11.24
N PRO A 192 18.16 17.46 10.26
CA PRO A 192 17.68 18.79 10.55
C PRO A 192 16.36 18.79 11.36
N LYS A 193 16.28 19.61 12.37
CA LYS A 193 15.03 19.82 13.12
C LYS A 193 14.11 20.69 12.27
N VAL A 194 13.02 20.11 11.82
CA VAL A 194 12.02 20.78 10.97
C VAL A 194 10.64 20.41 11.48
N GLU A 195 9.83 21.41 11.76
CA GLU A 195 8.42 21.24 12.12
C GLU A 195 7.53 21.46 10.89
N ILE A 196 6.55 20.59 10.71
CA ILE A 196 5.53 20.66 9.67
C ILE A 196 4.18 20.48 10.35
N ASP A 197 3.32 21.49 10.30
CA ASP A 197 2.01 21.50 10.95
C ASP A 197 2.08 21.19 12.47
N GLY A 198 3.10 21.73 13.17
CA GLY A 198 3.30 21.54 14.61
C GLY A 198 3.86 20.18 15.00
N HIS A 199 4.35 19.41 14.06
CA HIS A 199 4.93 18.09 14.26
C HIS A 199 6.33 17.98 13.65
N GLU A 200 7.24 17.27 14.31
CA GLU A 200 8.57 16.97 13.77
C GLU A 200 8.56 15.61 13.06
N PRO A 201 8.57 15.56 11.70
CA PRO A 201 8.57 14.29 10.98
C PRO A 201 9.81 13.47 11.27
N LEU A 202 9.65 12.14 11.45
CA LEU A 202 10.76 11.21 11.63
C LEU A 202 11.69 11.21 10.41
N PHE A 203 11.14 11.25 9.21
CA PHE A 203 11.88 11.32 7.96
C PHE A 203 11.42 12.49 7.09
N ILE A 204 12.39 13.28 6.63
CA ILE A 204 12.15 14.42 5.73
C ILE A 204 12.93 14.25 4.43
N THR A 205 12.39 14.83 3.35
CA THR A 205 13.11 14.97 2.08
C THR A 205 14.21 16.02 2.19
N ASP A 206 15.10 16.10 1.21
CA ASP A 206 16.17 17.13 1.16
C ASP A 206 15.59 18.56 1.01
N TYR A 207 14.33 18.68 0.65
CA TYR A 207 13.57 19.93 0.59
C TYR A 207 12.73 20.22 1.86
N CYS A 208 13.03 19.51 2.96
CA CYS A 208 12.32 19.68 4.25
C CYS A 208 10.81 19.41 4.20
N HIS A 209 10.35 18.52 3.32
CA HIS A 209 8.97 18.06 3.26
C HIS A 209 8.82 16.62 3.76
N ARG A 210 7.61 16.24 4.20
CA ARG A 210 7.30 14.84 4.46
C ARG A 210 7.44 14.00 3.18
N TRP A 211 7.89 12.79 3.32
CA TRP A 211 7.94 11.85 2.21
C TRP A 211 6.53 11.49 1.74
N ALA A 212 6.37 11.29 0.42
CA ALA A 212 5.17 10.71 -0.16
C ALA A 212 5.38 9.21 -0.43
N PRO A 213 4.34 8.36 -0.32
CA PRO A 213 4.48 6.92 -0.58
C PRO A 213 5.02 6.59 -1.97
N SER A 214 4.70 7.41 -2.99
CA SER A 214 5.24 7.27 -4.35
C SER A 214 6.75 7.51 -4.40
N LYS A 215 7.27 8.46 -3.62
CA LYS A 215 8.70 8.77 -3.54
C LYS A 215 9.48 7.67 -2.80
N ILE A 216 8.89 7.10 -1.74
CA ILE A 216 9.46 5.92 -1.07
C ILE A 216 9.53 4.74 -2.04
N HIS A 217 8.48 4.52 -2.82
CA HIS A 217 8.48 3.47 -3.84
C HIS A 217 9.57 3.72 -4.89
N GLN A 218 9.73 4.94 -5.37
CA GLN A 218 10.76 5.32 -6.34
C GLN A 218 12.17 5.10 -5.77
N MET A 219 12.43 5.54 -4.55
CA MET A 219 13.69 5.31 -3.83
C MET A 219 13.99 3.81 -3.71
N PHE A 220 13.01 3.01 -3.28
CA PHE A 220 13.16 1.56 -3.18
C PHE A 220 13.50 0.92 -4.53
N MET A 221 12.84 1.32 -5.62
CA MET A 221 13.12 0.78 -6.95
C MET A 221 14.54 1.08 -7.42
N GLN A 222 15.11 2.25 -7.07
CA GLN A 222 16.52 2.57 -7.35
C GLN A 222 17.49 1.63 -6.61
N TYR A 223 17.24 1.34 -5.33
CA TYR A 223 18.08 0.40 -4.56
C TYR A 223 17.91 -1.05 -5.02
N LYS A 224 16.68 -1.44 -5.39
CA LYS A 224 16.42 -2.75 -6.01
C LYS A 224 17.21 -2.94 -7.31
N GLU A 225 17.24 -1.93 -8.16
CA GLU A 225 18.02 -1.93 -9.40
C GLU A 225 19.53 -1.99 -9.12
N LYS A 226 20.04 -1.15 -8.21
CA LYS A 226 21.45 -1.19 -7.77
C LYS A 226 21.86 -2.55 -7.20
N ALA A 227 20.95 -3.24 -6.52
CA ALA A 227 21.17 -4.59 -6.00
C ALA A 227 21.11 -5.68 -7.08
N GLY A 228 20.83 -5.36 -8.34
CA GLY A 228 20.73 -6.30 -9.46
C GLY A 228 19.51 -7.23 -9.38
N ILE A 229 18.46 -6.85 -8.64
CA ILE A 229 17.30 -7.72 -8.41
C ILE A 229 16.25 -7.53 -9.51
N GLN A 230 16.03 -8.56 -10.32
CA GLN A 230 15.06 -8.56 -11.43
C GLN A 230 13.65 -9.01 -11.03
N LYS A 231 13.48 -9.56 -9.81
CA LYS A 231 12.18 -10.04 -9.31
C LYS A 231 11.13 -8.93 -9.36
N LYS A 232 9.88 -9.28 -9.72
CA LYS A 232 8.75 -8.34 -9.65
C LYS A 232 8.45 -7.95 -8.20
N GLY A 233 7.92 -6.75 -8.00
CA GLY A 233 7.50 -6.27 -6.70
C GLY A 233 8.12 -4.92 -6.34
N GLY A 234 7.37 -4.14 -5.57
CA GLY A 234 7.78 -2.84 -5.05
C GLY A 234 8.01 -2.88 -3.54
N VAL A 235 8.05 -1.69 -2.93
CA VAL A 235 8.34 -1.52 -1.50
C VAL A 235 7.41 -2.33 -0.58
N HIS A 236 6.15 -2.52 -0.94
CA HIS A 236 5.22 -3.33 -0.14
C HIS A 236 5.61 -4.82 -0.14
N CYS A 237 6.10 -5.31 -1.29
CA CYS A 237 6.64 -6.68 -1.42
C CYS A 237 7.97 -6.85 -0.68
N PHE A 238 8.66 -5.77 -0.35
CA PHE A 238 9.88 -5.74 0.46
C PHE A 238 9.58 -5.68 1.96
N SER A 239 8.65 -4.81 2.39
CA SER A 239 8.48 -4.54 3.82
C SER A 239 7.59 -5.56 4.55
N ARG A 240 6.50 -6.02 3.94
CA ARG A 240 5.47 -6.79 4.66
C ARG A 240 5.44 -8.27 4.30
N HIS A 241 5.50 -8.60 3.01
CA HIS A 241 5.40 -10.00 2.57
C HIS A 241 6.59 -10.85 3.04
N PRO A 242 7.85 -10.39 2.91
CA PRO A 242 9.00 -11.15 3.41
C PRO A 242 9.00 -11.27 4.93
N SER A 243 8.69 -10.19 5.65
CA SER A 243 8.65 -10.21 7.13
C SER A 243 7.64 -11.23 7.65
N ALA A 244 6.41 -11.24 7.07
CA ALA A 244 5.40 -12.24 7.40
C ALA A 244 5.90 -13.67 7.15
N ARG A 245 6.49 -13.88 5.96
CA ARG A 245 7.01 -15.19 5.58
C ARG A 245 8.15 -15.65 6.47
N LEU A 246 9.08 -14.75 6.81
CA LEU A 246 10.20 -15.06 7.69
C LEU A 246 9.73 -15.44 9.10
N MET A 247 8.76 -14.70 9.64
CA MET A 247 8.16 -15.02 10.94
C MET A 247 7.52 -16.41 10.93
N ILE A 248 6.69 -16.73 9.93
CA ILE A 248 6.06 -18.04 9.80
C ILE A 248 7.11 -19.15 9.59
N LYS A 249 8.11 -18.93 8.73
CA LYS A 249 9.20 -19.88 8.49
C LYS A 249 9.99 -20.18 9.78
N ARG A 250 10.10 -19.20 10.67
CA ARG A 250 10.77 -19.33 11.99
C ARG A 250 9.84 -19.84 13.10
N GLY A 251 8.63 -20.26 12.75
CA GLY A 251 7.68 -20.90 13.67
C GLY A 251 6.75 -19.95 14.42
N CYS A 252 6.74 -18.65 14.08
CA CYS A 252 5.78 -17.72 14.66
C CYS A 252 4.35 -18.14 14.29
N ASP A 253 3.44 -18.14 15.26
CA ASP A 253 2.05 -18.50 15.03
C ASP A 253 1.33 -17.42 14.19
N LEU A 254 0.25 -17.83 13.55
CA LEU A 254 -0.46 -17.00 12.59
C LEU A 254 -1.16 -15.78 13.22
N TRP A 255 -1.62 -15.91 14.46
CA TRP A 255 -2.28 -14.83 15.19
C TRP A 255 -1.28 -13.73 15.56
N SER A 256 -0.10 -14.12 16.04
CA SER A 256 1.00 -13.19 16.30
C SER A 256 1.44 -12.48 15.04
N VAL A 257 1.58 -13.20 13.90
CA VAL A 257 1.89 -12.58 12.60
C VAL A 257 0.79 -11.61 12.16
N GLN A 258 -0.48 -11.98 12.33
CA GLN A 258 -1.62 -11.08 12.04
C GLN A 258 -1.54 -9.80 12.86
N ALA A 259 -1.31 -9.93 14.18
CA ALA A 259 -1.21 -8.80 15.10
C ALA A 259 -0.03 -7.88 14.74
N ILE A 260 1.17 -8.43 14.52
CA ILE A 260 2.37 -7.68 14.13
C ILE A 260 2.16 -6.95 12.80
N LEU A 261 1.51 -7.59 11.82
CA LEU A 261 1.17 -6.98 10.55
C LEU A 261 -0.03 -6.02 10.63
N ARG A 262 -0.75 -6.01 11.74
CA ARG A 262 -1.95 -5.19 11.92
C ARG A 262 -2.98 -5.45 10.81
N HIS A 263 -3.22 -6.74 10.51
CA HIS A 263 -4.26 -7.15 9.57
C HIS A 263 -5.60 -7.27 10.30
N ARG A 264 -6.61 -6.52 9.85
CA ARG A 264 -7.97 -6.63 10.39
C ARG A 264 -8.59 -8.00 10.12
N ASP A 265 -8.31 -8.55 8.93
CA ASP A 265 -8.84 -9.83 8.47
C ASP A 265 -7.73 -10.86 8.39
N ILE A 266 -7.93 -11.99 9.09
CA ILE A 266 -7.00 -13.13 9.13
C ILE A 266 -6.76 -13.72 7.73
N HIS A 267 -7.75 -13.68 6.83
CA HIS A 267 -7.60 -14.15 5.45
C HIS A 267 -6.46 -13.45 4.70
N THR A 268 -6.15 -12.21 5.07
CA THR A 268 -4.98 -11.51 4.52
C THR A 268 -3.66 -12.18 4.96
N THR A 269 -3.61 -12.74 6.16
CA THR A 269 -2.43 -13.42 6.72
C THR A 269 -2.35 -14.87 6.26
N LEU A 270 -3.49 -15.56 6.09
CA LEU A 270 -3.57 -16.93 5.57
C LEU A 270 -2.89 -17.09 4.20
N ARG A 271 -2.77 -16.02 3.41
CA ARG A 271 -2.05 -16.02 2.13
C ARG A 271 -0.57 -16.41 2.25
N TYR A 272 0.00 -16.31 3.44
CA TYR A 272 1.40 -16.68 3.70
C TYR A 272 1.58 -18.13 4.15
N THR A 273 0.50 -18.82 4.55
CA THR A 273 0.58 -20.20 5.06
C THR A 273 0.89 -21.22 3.97
N HIS A 274 0.53 -20.93 2.72
CA HIS A 274 0.80 -21.83 1.58
C HIS A 274 2.28 -21.92 1.20
N LEU A 275 3.15 -21.13 1.84
CA LEU A 275 4.54 -20.97 1.47
C LEU A 275 5.51 -21.89 2.24
N CYS A 276 5.03 -22.72 3.17
CA CYS A 276 5.90 -23.41 4.13
C CYS A 276 5.54 -24.87 4.36
N ASP A 277 5.64 -25.72 3.31
CA ASP A 277 5.47 -27.17 3.49
C ASP A 277 6.55 -27.78 4.41
N ALA A 278 7.74 -27.17 4.47
CA ALA A 278 8.78 -27.58 5.40
C ALA A 278 8.36 -27.38 6.86
N VAL A 279 7.74 -26.22 7.18
CA VAL A 279 7.21 -25.94 8.54
C VAL A 279 6.04 -26.87 8.87
N LYS A 280 5.18 -27.19 7.91
CA LYS A 280 4.10 -28.16 8.13
C LYS A 280 4.65 -29.53 8.52
N ARG A 281 5.68 -30.01 7.82
CA ARG A 281 6.33 -31.30 8.12
C ARG A 281 6.99 -31.27 9.48
N GLU A 282 7.71 -30.21 9.82
CA GLU A 282 8.34 -30.03 11.15
C GLU A 282 7.28 -30.04 12.26
N LYS A 283 6.23 -29.27 12.11
CA LYS A 283 5.13 -29.23 13.11
C LYS A 283 4.38 -30.54 13.20
N HIS A 284 4.12 -31.21 12.06
CA HIS A 284 3.53 -32.55 12.09
C HIS A 284 4.37 -33.51 12.91
N SER A 285 5.69 -33.55 12.71
CA SER A 285 6.60 -34.42 13.48
C SER A 285 6.71 -34.00 14.95
N GLN A 286 6.56 -32.71 15.26
CA GLN A 286 6.64 -32.18 16.62
C GLN A 286 5.38 -32.48 17.46
N TYR A 287 4.20 -32.39 16.85
CA TYR A 287 2.92 -32.43 17.58
C TYR A 287 2.12 -33.70 17.38
N LEU A 288 2.46 -34.52 16.40
CA LEU A 288 1.83 -35.83 16.16
C LEU A 288 2.81 -36.96 16.46
N THR A 289 3.13 -37.11 17.76
CA THR A 289 3.90 -38.23 18.33
C THR A 289 2.99 -39.02 19.26
N LEU A 290 2.99 -40.37 19.12
CA LEU A 290 2.30 -41.30 20.02
C LEU A 290 3.29 -41.78 21.09
#